data_db62fce7a80d5d96ccb66e6c474bd0a3
#
_entry.id   db62fce7a80d5d96ccb66e6c474bd0a3
#
_cell.length_a   1.000
_cell.length_b   1.000
_cell.length_c   1.000
_cell.angle_alpha   90.00
_cell.angle_beta   90.00
_cell.angle_gamma   90.00
#
_symmetry.space_group_name_H-M   'P 1'
#
loop_
_entity.id
_entity.type
_entity.pdbx_description
1 polymer ?
#
loop_
_entity_poly.entity_id
_entity_poly.type
_entity_poly.pdbx_seq_one_letter_code
_entity_poly.pdbx_strand_id
1 'polypeptide(L)'
;MQNTTWVPLFPEQASTFAWQVDALYFYLIVVSIAFTIPIVAAIFFFGLKYREKEKYATPEEMHGSMVLETVWSIIPFVISMTIFLGGAIVFFNQYTPPDNAMEIYVVGKQWMWKAQHETGQREINELHIPVGRNVKLMMTTEDVIHDFSIPAFRTKADVVPGRYTYLWFEATKPGKYHLYCAEYCGLNHSGMGGWIYVMEQRDFDNWLSGNISGQTPVEQGRDLFTNKLGCASCHAGGPQQRGAKLENVFNTDVHLVGGATVKADEQYIRNSILNPSSQVVEGFQPIMPTFKGQVTEEQLNALVSYIKSLSPNAAASATAANSNTAANNKAAAKPAANSGSAAANKPAANRPAANSNK
;
A
#
# COMPACT_ATOMS: atom_id res chain seq x y z
N MET A 1 8.22 2.71 -19.23
CA MET A 1 8.54 3.92 -19.99
C MET A 1 8.16 5.11 -19.12
N GLN A 2 9.14 5.83 -18.58
CA GLN A 2 8.86 7.05 -17.82
C GLN A 2 8.40 8.11 -18.82
N ASN A 3 7.14 8.53 -18.71
CA ASN A 3 6.68 9.72 -19.42
C ASN A 3 7.39 10.91 -18.77
N THR A 4 8.49 11.31 -19.35
CA THR A 4 9.13 12.59 -19.05
C THR A 4 8.26 13.70 -19.61
N THR A 5 7.26 14.11 -18.84
CA THR A 5 6.60 15.40 -19.09
C THR A 5 7.65 16.49 -18.87
N TRP A 6 7.75 17.39 -19.83
CA TRP A 6 8.77 18.47 -19.88
C TRP A 6 8.78 19.39 -18.64
N VAL A 7 7.73 19.32 -17.83
CA VAL A 7 7.61 20.02 -16.56
C VAL A 7 7.07 19.01 -15.52
N PRO A 8 7.90 18.48 -14.61
CA PRO A 8 7.47 17.48 -13.63
C PRO A 8 6.72 18.11 -12.45
N LEU A 9 5.78 19.02 -12.71
CA LEU A 9 4.99 19.69 -11.66
C LEU A 9 3.90 18.79 -11.07
N PHE A 10 3.52 17.74 -11.80
CA PHE A 10 2.48 16.80 -11.40
C PHE A 10 2.97 15.36 -11.50
N PRO A 11 2.74 14.54 -10.47
CA PRO A 11 2.96 13.12 -10.59
C PRO A 11 1.99 12.50 -11.61
N GLU A 12 2.35 11.34 -12.13
CA GLU A 12 1.51 10.56 -13.03
C GLU A 12 0.12 10.33 -12.43
N GLN A 13 -0.92 10.35 -13.27
CA GLN A 13 -2.27 9.95 -12.87
C GLN A 13 -2.34 8.42 -12.83
N ALA A 14 -2.59 7.85 -11.66
CA ALA A 14 -2.60 6.40 -11.46
C ALA A 14 -3.84 5.90 -10.70
N SER A 15 -4.90 6.71 -10.59
CA SER A 15 -6.19 6.31 -10.03
C SER A 15 -7.36 6.79 -10.86
N THR A 16 -8.53 6.23 -10.61
CA THR A 16 -9.81 6.63 -11.23
C THR A 16 -10.22 8.05 -10.88
N PHE A 17 -9.75 8.61 -9.76
CA PHE A 17 -10.04 9.99 -9.33
C PHE A 17 -9.08 11.03 -9.90
N ALA A 18 -7.87 10.64 -10.30
CA ALA A 18 -6.80 11.58 -10.57
C ALA A 18 -7.19 12.63 -11.62
N TRP A 19 -7.86 12.24 -12.70
CA TRP A 19 -8.28 13.15 -13.74
C TRP A 19 -9.35 14.15 -13.28
N GLN A 20 -10.25 13.75 -12.36
CA GLN A 20 -11.33 14.61 -11.85
C GLN A 20 -10.75 15.73 -10.98
N VAL A 21 -9.81 15.36 -10.10
CA VAL A 21 -9.10 16.32 -9.24
C VAL A 21 -8.27 17.29 -10.07
N ASP A 22 -7.52 16.78 -11.05
CA ASP A 22 -6.70 17.60 -11.93
C ASP A 22 -7.56 18.54 -12.80
N ALA A 23 -8.68 18.08 -13.33
CA ALA A 23 -9.61 18.92 -14.09
C ALA A 23 -10.16 20.07 -13.24
N LEU A 24 -10.59 19.80 -12.02
CA LEU A 24 -11.05 20.83 -11.09
C LEU A 24 -9.92 21.80 -10.73
N TYR A 25 -8.72 21.31 -10.48
CA TYR A 25 -7.55 22.12 -10.18
C TYR A 25 -7.22 23.09 -11.33
N PHE A 26 -7.14 22.60 -12.56
CA PHE A 26 -6.86 23.45 -13.72
C PHE A 26 -7.99 24.45 -13.98
N TYR A 27 -9.25 24.04 -13.77
CA TYR A 27 -10.37 24.97 -13.83
C TYR A 27 -10.21 26.13 -12.84
N LEU A 28 -9.84 25.83 -11.59
CA LEU A 28 -9.59 26.85 -10.56
C LEU A 28 -8.43 27.78 -10.95
N ILE A 29 -7.37 27.26 -11.53
CA ILE A 29 -6.23 28.06 -12.03
C ILE A 29 -6.71 29.02 -13.13
N VAL A 30 -7.45 28.51 -14.13
CA VAL A 30 -7.95 29.34 -15.23
C VAL A 30 -8.86 30.45 -14.71
N VAL A 31 -9.78 30.14 -13.79
CA VAL A 31 -10.64 31.14 -13.16
C VAL A 31 -9.82 32.18 -12.39
N SER A 32 -8.84 31.74 -11.61
CA SER A 32 -7.96 32.65 -10.85
C SER A 32 -7.19 33.61 -11.77
N ILE A 33 -6.64 33.10 -12.87
CA ILE A 33 -5.91 33.91 -13.86
C ILE A 33 -6.87 34.88 -14.54
N ALA A 34 -8.08 34.42 -14.93
CA ALA A 34 -9.08 35.23 -15.60
C ALA A 34 -9.58 36.42 -14.76
N PHE A 35 -9.58 36.28 -13.44
CA PHE A 35 -9.90 37.39 -12.53
C PHE A 35 -8.67 38.24 -12.19
N THR A 36 -7.55 37.64 -11.91
CA THR A 36 -6.34 38.35 -11.45
C THR A 36 -5.79 39.28 -12.51
N ILE A 37 -5.66 38.82 -13.76
CA ILE A 37 -5.07 39.62 -14.83
C ILE A 37 -5.88 40.93 -15.12
N PRO A 38 -7.21 40.85 -15.34
CA PRO A 38 -8.01 42.10 -15.57
C PRO A 38 -8.00 43.05 -14.38
N ILE A 39 -8.03 42.51 -13.14
CA ILE A 39 -8.01 43.37 -11.93
C ILE A 39 -6.67 44.08 -11.85
N VAL A 40 -5.57 43.40 -11.99
CA VAL A 40 -4.22 44.00 -11.97
C VAL A 40 -4.07 45.00 -13.10
N ALA A 41 -4.50 44.66 -14.31
CA ALA A 41 -4.47 45.55 -15.45
C ALA A 41 -5.33 46.83 -15.22
N ALA A 42 -6.53 46.66 -14.64
CA ALA A 42 -7.40 47.79 -14.30
C ALA A 42 -6.78 48.73 -13.24
N ILE A 43 -6.15 48.15 -12.21
CA ILE A 43 -5.45 48.93 -11.17
C ILE A 43 -4.36 49.80 -11.80
N PHE A 44 -3.50 49.23 -12.62
CA PHE A 44 -2.43 49.96 -13.30
C PHE A 44 -3.00 51.01 -14.30
N PHE A 45 -3.98 50.59 -15.12
CA PHE A 45 -4.62 51.46 -16.08
C PHE A 45 -5.24 52.68 -15.43
N PHE A 46 -6.07 52.50 -14.39
CA PHE A 46 -6.73 53.60 -13.70
C PHE A 46 -5.76 54.43 -12.87
N GLY A 47 -4.76 53.79 -12.24
CA GLY A 47 -3.70 54.49 -11.53
C GLY A 47 -2.87 55.43 -12.41
N LEU A 48 -2.60 55.00 -13.66
CA LEU A 48 -1.91 55.86 -14.64
C LEU A 48 -2.82 56.90 -15.28
N LYS A 49 -4.05 56.49 -15.66
CA LYS A 49 -5.00 57.34 -16.37
C LYS A 49 -5.51 58.48 -15.48
N TYR A 50 -5.83 58.21 -14.24
CA TYR A 50 -6.40 59.18 -13.29
C TYR A 50 -5.37 59.69 -12.29
N ARG A 51 -4.07 59.53 -12.58
CA ARG A 51 -3.01 60.16 -11.80
C ARG A 51 -3.17 61.67 -11.83
N GLU A 52 -3.12 62.33 -10.69
CA GLU A 52 -3.18 63.78 -10.54
C GLU A 52 -2.13 64.45 -11.43
N LYS A 53 -2.58 65.10 -12.49
CA LYS A 53 -1.78 65.94 -13.36
C LYS A 53 -2.24 67.36 -13.04
N GLU A 54 -1.33 68.12 -12.48
CA GLU A 54 -1.43 69.52 -12.15
C GLU A 54 -2.84 70.15 -12.21
N LYS A 55 -3.24 70.72 -11.07
CA LYS A 55 -4.16 71.79 -10.86
C LYS A 55 -5.62 71.58 -11.23
N TYR A 56 -6.45 71.22 -10.24
CA TYR A 56 -7.81 71.70 -10.03
C TYR A 56 -8.91 71.26 -10.99
N ALA A 57 -8.87 70.07 -11.50
CA ALA A 57 -10.13 69.48 -11.96
C ALA A 57 -10.81 68.83 -10.76
N THR A 58 -11.90 69.39 -10.28
CA THR A 58 -12.82 68.70 -9.39
C THR A 58 -13.25 67.40 -10.11
N PRO A 59 -13.10 66.22 -9.52
CA PRO A 59 -13.55 64.98 -10.16
C PRO A 59 -15.06 65.06 -10.40
N GLU A 60 -15.52 64.61 -11.57
CA GLU A 60 -16.96 64.41 -11.79
C GLU A 60 -17.50 63.39 -10.79
N GLU A 61 -18.67 63.68 -10.19
CA GLU A 61 -19.37 62.72 -9.36
C GLU A 61 -19.73 61.46 -10.19
N MET A 62 -19.12 60.33 -9.86
CA MET A 62 -19.47 59.09 -10.51
C MET A 62 -20.66 58.43 -9.80
N HIS A 63 -21.76 58.30 -10.53
CA HIS A 63 -22.91 57.55 -10.05
C HIS A 63 -22.73 56.06 -10.27
N GLY A 64 -23.25 55.22 -9.34
CA GLY A 64 -23.24 53.77 -9.49
C GLY A 64 -23.99 53.30 -10.75
N SER A 65 -23.58 52.18 -11.32
CA SER A 65 -24.25 51.57 -12.46
C SER A 65 -24.88 50.24 -12.03
N MET A 66 -26.21 50.22 -11.96
CA MET A 66 -26.96 49.01 -11.61
C MET A 66 -26.60 47.82 -12.53
N VAL A 67 -26.38 48.07 -13.83
CA VAL A 67 -25.99 47.04 -14.80
C VAL A 67 -24.62 46.48 -14.46
N LEU A 68 -23.65 47.36 -14.21
CA LEU A 68 -22.28 46.91 -13.84
C LEU A 68 -22.29 46.14 -12.54
N GLU A 69 -23.02 46.60 -11.53
CA GLU A 69 -23.16 45.93 -10.23
C GLU A 69 -23.80 44.56 -10.35
N THR A 70 -24.84 44.43 -11.16
CA THR A 70 -25.48 43.14 -11.44
C THR A 70 -24.53 42.16 -12.16
N VAL A 71 -23.80 42.64 -13.17
CA VAL A 71 -22.89 41.82 -13.96
C VAL A 71 -21.76 41.26 -13.08
N TRP A 72 -21.10 42.13 -12.30
CA TRP A 72 -19.98 41.67 -11.47
C TRP A 72 -20.43 40.87 -10.25
N SER A 73 -21.70 40.87 -9.88
CA SER A 73 -22.25 40.01 -8.83
C SER A 73 -22.69 38.64 -9.37
N ILE A 74 -23.44 38.63 -10.48
CA ILE A 74 -24.01 37.38 -11.01
C ILE A 74 -22.95 36.49 -11.65
N ILE A 75 -22.01 37.05 -12.41
CA ILE A 75 -20.98 36.22 -13.09
C ILE A 75 -20.12 35.47 -12.08
N PRO A 76 -19.49 36.09 -11.06
CA PRO A 76 -18.75 35.39 -10.05
C PRO A 76 -19.60 34.41 -9.24
N PHE A 77 -20.86 34.74 -8.96
CA PHE A 77 -21.80 33.85 -8.28
C PHE A 77 -22.03 32.56 -9.09
N VAL A 78 -22.31 32.66 -10.38
CA VAL A 78 -22.48 31.46 -11.25
C VAL A 78 -21.21 30.65 -11.31
N ILE A 79 -20.04 31.31 -11.45
CA ILE A 79 -18.75 30.61 -11.44
C ILE A 79 -18.52 29.89 -10.10
N SER A 80 -18.81 30.55 -8.97
CA SER A 80 -18.67 29.93 -7.65
C SER A 80 -19.58 28.70 -7.49
N MET A 81 -20.78 28.73 -8.05
CA MET A 81 -21.69 27.58 -8.06
C MET A 81 -21.14 26.42 -8.89
N THR A 82 -20.49 26.67 -10.04
CA THR A 82 -19.86 25.61 -10.82
C THR A 82 -18.66 24.99 -10.07
N ILE A 83 -17.86 25.80 -9.36
CA ILE A 83 -16.76 25.32 -8.50
C ILE A 83 -17.32 24.45 -7.38
N PHE A 84 -18.38 24.93 -6.71
CA PHE A 84 -19.02 24.17 -5.63
C PHE A 84 -19.54 22.82 -6.12
N LEU A 85 -20.28 22.79 -7.23
CA LEU A 85 -20.82 21.56 -7.80
C LEU A 85 -19.69 20.59 -8.21
N GLY A 86 -18.65 21.09 -8.89
CA GLY A 86 -17.48 20.29 -9.25
C GLY A 86 -16.77 19.69 -8.03
N GLY A 87 -16.55 20.53 -7.01
CA GLY A 87 -15.95 20.10 -5.74
C GLY A 87 -16.81 19.07 -5.00
N ALA A 88 -18.12 19.27 -4.95
CA ALA A 88 -19.05 18.34 -4.31
C ALA A 88 -19.05 16.98 -5.01
N ILE A 89 -19.05 16.94 -6.34
CA ILE A 89 -18.96 15.67 -7.10
C ILE A 89 -17.69 14.92 -6.77
N VAL A 90 -16.52 15.58 -6.82
CA VAL A 90 -15.23 14.97 -6.49
C VAL A 90 -15.23 14.49 -5.03
N PHE A 91 -15.73 15.29 -4.11
CA PHE A 91 -15.81 14.95 -2.69
C PHE A 91 -16.65 13.69 -2.47
N PHE A 92 -17.88 13.64 -2.96
CA PHE A 92 -18.75 12.48 -2.77
C PHE A 92 -18.16 11.20 -3.43
N ASN A 93 -17.54 11.33 -4.59
CA ASN A 93 -16.87 10.20 -5.23
C ASN A 93 -15.72 9.65 -4.36
N GLN A 94 -14.91 10.52 -3.74
CA GLN A 94 -13.79 10.10 -2.89
C GLN A 94 -14.22 9.62 -1.50
N TYR A 95 -15.38 10.04 -1.00
CA TYR A 95 -15.87 9.68 0.34
C TYR A 95 -16.94 8.59 0.35
N THR A 96 -17.26 7.99 -0.80
CA THR A 96 -18.25 6.91 -0.88
C THR A 96 -17.58 5.66 -1.45
N PRO A 97 -16.94 4.81 -0.60
CA PRO A 97 -16.33 3.58 -1.06
C PRO A 97 -17.39 2.60 -1.56
N PRO A 98 -17.12 1.83 -2.64
CA PRO A 98 -17.98 0.73 -3.06
C PRO A 98 -18.03 -0.40 -2.02
N ASP A 99 -19.16 -1.08 -1.92
CA ASP A 99 -19.38 -2.15 -0.93
C ASP A 99 -18.44 -3.36 -1.11
N ASN A 100 -17.89 -3.56 -2.31
CA ASN A 100 -16.98 -4.65 -2.65
C ASN A 100 -15.50 -4.26 -2.55
N ALA A 101 -15.17 -3.15 -1.90
CA ALA A 101 -13.79 -2.71 -1.74
C ALA A 101 -13.01 -3.67 -0.82
N MET A 102 -11.79 -4.01 -1.23
CA MET A 102 -10.85 -4.78 -0.40
C MET A 102 -10.39 -3.92 0.79
N GLU A 103 -10.63 -4.38 2.00
CA GLU A 103 -10.21 -3.66 3.20
C GLU A 103 -8.76 -3.98 3.57
N ILE A 104 -8.01 -2.95 3.93
CA ILE A 104 -6.65 -3.05 4.47
C ILE A 104 -6.58 -2.14 5.69
N TYR A 105 -6.05 -2.65 6.78
CA TYR A 105 -5.89 -1.88 8.02
C TYR A 105 -4.54 -1.17 8.03
N VAL A 106 -4.55 0.14 8.32
CA VAL A 106 -3.33 0.95 8.37
C VAL A 106 -3.22 1.63 9.72
N VAL A 107 -2.04 1.54 10.31
CA VAL A 107 -1.72 2.21 11.58
C VAL A 107 -0.54 3.15 11.37
N GLY A 108 -0.78 4.44 11.59
CA GLY A 108 0.29 5.44 11.67
C GLY A 108 1.00 5.38 13.02
N LYS A 109 2.30 5.56 13.00
CA LYS A 109 3.14 5.72 14.20
C LYS A 109 4.36 6.54 13.83
N GLN A 110 4.88 7.34 14.74
CA GLN A 110 6.11 8.12 14.56
C GLN A 110 7.31 7.19 14.35
N TRP A 111 7.90 7.09 13.16
CA TRP A 111 7.58 7.71 11.86
C TRP A 111 7.53 6.61 10.81
N MET A 112 6.49 5.79 10.89
CA MET A 112 6.28 4.63 10.01
C MET A 112 4.79 4.39 9.75
N TRP A 113 4.52 3.71 8.66
CA TRP A 113 3.22 3.16 8.30
C TRP A 113 3.23 1.66 8.49
N LYS A 114 2.27 1.13 9.22
CA LYS A 114 2.04 -0.32 9.35
C LYS A 114 0.77 -0.66 8.60
N ALA A 115 0.83 -1.56 7.63
CA ALA A 115 -0.33 -2.06 6.92
C ALA A 115 -0.56 -3.54 7.26
N GLN A 116 -1.82 -3.97 7.30
CA GLN A 116 -2.22 -5.36 7.51
C GLN A 116 -3.39 -5.69 6.59
N HIS A 117 -3.21 -6.69 5.74
CA HIS A 117 -4.24 -7.27 4.90
C HIS A 117 -5.16 -8.18 5.70
N GLU A 118 -6.40 -8.42 5.21
CA GLU A 118 -7.36 -9.34 5.85
C GLU A 118 -6.81 -10.76 6.03
N THR A 119 -5.92 -11.18 5.13
CA THR A 119 -5.22 -12.49 5.22
C THR A 119 -4.20 -12.56 6.36
N GLY A 120 -3.92 -11.43 7.04
CA GLY A 120 -2.92 -11.33 8.10
C GLY A 120 -1.53 -10.91 7.64
N GLN A 121 -1.29 -10.79 6.33
CA GLN A 121 -0.02 -10.28 5.79
C GLN A 121 0.21 -8.84 6.27
N ARG A 122 1.43 -8.56 6.75
CA ARG A 122 1.82 -7.26 7.33
C ARG A 122 2.95 -6.63 6.55
N GLU A 123 2.90 -5.30 6.48
CA GLU A 123 3.90 -4.49 5.79
C GLU A 123 4.28 -3.28 6.63
N ILE A 124 5.51 -2.79 6.44
CA ILE A 124 6.00 -1.55 7.09
C ILE A 124 6.54 -0.63 6.00
N ASN A 125 5.96 0.58 5.91
CA ASN A 125 6.29 1.60 4.91
C ASN A 125 6.11 1.14 3.45
N GLU A 126 5.41 0.04 3.26
CA GLU A 126 5.05 -0.52 1.95
C GLU A 126 3.59 -0.92 1.98
N LEU A 127 2.94 -0.89 0.82
CA LEU A 127 1.58 -1.36 0.64
C LEU A 127 1.45 -1.96 -0.76
N HIS A 128 1.20 -3.26 -0.83
CA HIS A 128 0.97 -3.98 -2.07
C HIS A 128 -0.52 -4.09 -2.35
N ILE A 129 -0.92 -3.74 -3.56
CA ILE A 129 -2.33 -3.76 -3.99
C ILE A 129 -2.46 -4.21 -5.45
N PRO A 130 -3.58 -4.82 -5.83
CA PRO A 130 -3.84 -5.16 -7.22
C PRO A 130 -4.34 -3.96 -8.02
N VAL A 131 -4.02 -3.90 -9.31
CA VAL A 131 -4.56 -2.93 -10.27
C VAL A 131 -6.03 -3.22 -10.55
N GLY A 132 -6.83 -2.17 -10.81
CA GLY A 132 -8.23 -2.29 -11.21
C GLY A 132 -9.17 -2.82 -10.12
N ARG A 133 -8.75 -2.78 -8.85
CA ARG A 133 -9.58 -3.19 -7.71
C ARG A 133 -9.79 -2.02 -6.75
N ASN A 134 -11.02 -1.89 -6.27
CA ASN A 134 -11.34 -0.95 -5.22
C ASN A 134 -10.65 -1.36 -3.92
N VAL A 135 -9.86 -0.46 -3.34
CA VAL A 135 -9.15 -0.65 -2.08
C VAL A 135 -9.64 0.38 -1.08
N LYS A 136 -10.03 -0.07 0.10
CA LYS A 136 -10.43 0.77 1.23
C LYS A 136 -9.45 0.59 2.38
N LEU A 137 -8.78 1.65 2.75
CA LEU A 137 -7.89 1.68 3.91
C LEU A 137 -8.69 2.08 5.14
N MET A 138 -8.70 1.24 6.17
CA MET A 138 -9.21 1.56 7.50
C MET A 138 -8.04 2.00 8.36
N MET A 139 -8.00 3.28 8.74
CA MET A 139 -6.80 3.92 9.27
C MET A 139 -7.00 4.42 10.69
N THR A 140 -5.99 4.22 11.54
CA THR A 140 -5.87 4.82 12.89
C THR A 140 -4.41 5.11 13.21
N THR A 141 -4.12 5.77 14.31
CA THR A 141 -2.75 6.04 14.77
C THR A 141 -2.58 5.69 16.24
N GLU A 142 -1.35 5.31 16.61
CA GLU A 142 -0.97 4.99 17.99
C GLU A 142 -0.55 6.24 18.79
N ASP A 143 -0.27 7.37 18.14
CA ASP A 143 0.34 8.54 18.79
C ASP A 143 -0.31 9.87 18.35
N VAL A 144 0.21 10.53 17.32
CA VAL A 144 -0.23 11.85 16.86
C VAL A 144 -1.01 11.75 15.55
N ILE A 145 -1.58 12.85 15.09
CA ILE A 145 -2.22 12.91 13.77
C ILE A 145 -1.14 12.77 12.69
N HIS A 146 -1.42 11.95 11.69
CA HIS A 146 -0.69 11.80 10.44
C HIS A 146 -1.67 12.01 9.28
N ASP A 147 -1.17 12.18 8.06
CA ASP A 147 -2.01 12.15 6.84
C ASP A 147 -1.41 11.15 5.85
N PHE A 148 -2.22 10.17 5.46
CA PHE A 148 -1.83 9.14 4.48
C PHE A 148 -2.08 9.67 3.08
N SER A 149 -1.03 10.07 2.38
CA SER A 149 -1.11 10.77 1.10
C SER A 149 -0.43 10.02 -0.03
N ILE A 150 -1.18 9.78 -1.11
CA ILE A 150 -0.68 9.17 -2.35
C ILE A 150 -0.88 10.17 -3.50
N PRO A 151 0.12 11.02 -3.80
CA PRO A 151 -0.02 12.07 -4.81
C PRO A 151 -0.37 11.58 -6.21
N ALA A 152 0.13 10.40 -6.62
CA ALA A 152 -0.20 9.81 -7.91
C ALA A 152 -1.68 9.41 -8.03
N PHE A 153 -2.36 9.18 -6.90
CA PHE A 153 -3.79 8.84 -6.86
C PHE A 153 -4.67 10.06 -6.59
N ARG A 154 -4.09 11.24 -6.32
CA ARG A 154 -4.80 12.47 -5.91
C ARG A 154 -5.73 12.25 -4.71
N THR A 155 -5.30 11.40 -3.79
CA THR A 155 -6.06 11.07 -2.59
C THR A 155 -5.20 11.17 -1.35
N LYS A 156 -5.81 11.65 -0.26
CA LYS A 156 -5.20 11.73 1.06
C LYS A 156 -6.28 11.78 2.14
N ALA A 157 -5.96 11.31 3.33
CA ALA A 157 -6.83 11.46 4.49
C ALA A 157 -6.03 11.47 5.78
N ASP A 158 -6.53 12.26 6.74
CA ASP A 158 -5.98 12.31 8.08
C ASP A 158 -6.19 10.98 8.82
N VAL A 159 -5.14 10.58 9.53
CA VAL A 159 -5.10 9.40 10.39
C VAL A 159 -5.07 9.90 11.84
N VAL A 160 -6.22 9.80 12.52
CA VAL A 160 -6.50 10.49 13.78
C VAL A 160 -6.49 9.51 14.95
N PRO A 161 -5.84 9.85 16.11
CA PRO A 161 -5.84 8.98 17.27
C PRO A 161 -7.23 8.81 17.86
N GLY A 162 -7.49 7.61 18.40
CA GLY A 162 -8.74 7.29 19.10
C GLY A 162 -9.97 7.08 18.23
N ARG A 163 -9.83 7.13 16.90
CA ARG A 163 -10.90 6.83 15.94
C ARG A 163 -10.37 6.17 14.69
N TYR A 164 -11.26 5.51 13.96
CA TYR A 164 -10.95 5.04 12.61
C TYR A 164 -11.38 6.09 11.58
N THR A 165 -10.48 6.41 10.67
CA THR A 165 -10.74 7.14 9.43
C THR A 165 -10.60 6.18 8.26
N TYR A 166 -11.07 6.55 7.09
CA TYR A 166 -10.92 5.71 5.91
C TYR A 166 -10.54 6.53 4.68
N LEU A 167 -9.92 5.85 3.75
CA LEU A 167 -9.54 6.33 2.44
C LEU A 167 -9.80 5.21 1.45
N TRP A 168 -10.38 5.49 0.28
CA TRP A 168 -10.51 4.48 -0.74
C TRP A 168 -10.03 4.99 -2.09
N PHE A 169 -9.62 4.08 -2.95
CA PHE A 169 -9.17 4.35 -4.31
C PHE A 169 -9.19 3.08 -5.16
N GLU A 170 -9.12 3.27 -6.48
CA GLU A 170 -8.85 2.23 -7.45
C GLU A 170 -7.64 2.64 -8.27
N ALA A 171 -6.56 1.86 -8.18
CA ALA A 171 -5.35 2.08 -8.95
C ALA A 171 -5.56 1.62 -10.40
N THR A 172 -5.19 2.47 -11.37
CA THR A 172 -5.44 2.22 -12.80
C THR A 172 -4.23 1.70 -13.57
N LYS A 173 -3.03 1.77 -12.96
CA LYS A 173 -1.77 1.40 -13.63
C LYS A 173 -0.86 0.65 -12.67
N PRO A 174 -0.28 -0.51 -13.07
CA PRO A 174 0.78 -1.14 -12.32
C PRO A 174 2.00 -0.22 -12.20
N GLY A 175 2.68 -0.27 -11.07
CA GLY A 175 3.85 0.55 -10.83
C GLY A 175 4.17 0.74 -9.35
N LYS A 176 5.18 1.57 -9.09
CA LYS A 176 5.62 1.93 -7.76
C LYS A 176 5.40 3.42 -7.54
N TYR A 177 4.59 3.76 -6.54
CA TYR A 177 4.17 5.12 -6.25
C TYR A 177 4.60 5.53 -4.85
N HIS A 178 4.91 6.82 -4.66
CA HIS A 178 5.27 7.35 -3.36
C HIS A 178 4.07 7.47 -2.43
N LEU A 179 4.29 7.09 -1.17
CA LEU A 179 3.46 7.37 -0.01
C LEU A 179 4.15 8.41 0.85
N TYR A 180 3.42 9.42 1.31
CA TYR A 180 3.92 10.46 2.21
C TYR A 180 3.01 10.64 3.42
N CYS A 181 3.58 11.18 4.49
CA CYS A 181 2.83 11.84 5.55
C CYS A 181 2.66 13.32 5.18
N ALA A 182 1.42 13.79 5.07
CA ALA A 182 1.12 15.17 4.67
C ALA A 182 0.58 16.04 5.81
N GLU A 183 0.59 15.54 7.06
CA GLU A 183 0.30 16.29 8.28
C GLU A 183 1.50 16.24 9.23
N TYR A 184 1.90 17.41 9.77
CA TYR A 184 3.08 17.49 10.63
C TYR A 184 2.97 16.61 11.89
N CYS A 185 3.85 15.63 12.00
CA CYS A 185 3.83 14.60 13.04
C CYS A 185 5.12 14.52 13.88
N GLY A 186 5.94 15.57 13.89
CA GLY A 186 7.15 15.65 14.71
C GLY A 186 8.45 15.71 13.90
N LEU A 187 9.59 15.48 14.56
CA LEU A 187 10.94 15.75 14.04
C LEU A 187 11.27 15.04 12.72
N ASN A 188 10.82 13.80 12.54
CA ASN A 188 11.08 13.03 11.32
C ASN A 188 9.87 12.96 10.40
N HIS A 189 9.00 13.98 10.43
CA HIS A 189 7.82 14.07 9.56
C HIS A 189 8.18 13.93 8.07
N SER A 190 9.22 14.61 7.61
CA SER A 190 9.66 14.55 6.21
C SER A 190 10.24 13.19 5.80
N GLY A 191 10.70 12.40 6.77
CA GLY A 191 11.18 11.03 6.56
C GLY A 191 10.08 9.97 6.68
N MET A 192 8.87 10.34 7.15
CA MET A 192 7.74 9.42 7.24
C MET A 192 7.08 9.24 5.87
N GLY A 193 7.55 8.26 5.15
CA GLY A 193 7.08 7.93 3.82
C GLY A 193 7.13 6.43 3.56
N GLY A 194 6.83 6.06 2.33
CA GLY A 194 6.83 4.66 1.90
C GLY A 194 6.51 4.52 0.43
N TRP A 195 6.09 3.31 0.07
CA TRP A 195 5.81 2.96 -1.30
C TRP A 195 4.51 2.18 -1.44
N ILE A 196 3.75 2.51 -2.46
CA ILE A 196 2.60 1.73 -2.91
C ILE A 196 3.03 0.93 -4.14
N TYR A 197 2.95 -0.39 -4.06
CA TYR A 197 3.23 -1.31 -5.16
C TYR A 197 1.92 -1.77 -5.78
N VAL A 198 1.61 -1.26 -6.94
CA VAL A 198 0.44 -1.70 -7.73
C VAL A 198 0.88 -2.80 -8.67
N MET A 199 0.29 -3.98 -8.53
CA MET A 199 0.65 -5.19 -9.27
C MET A 199 -0.53 -5.72 -10.06
N GLU A 200 -0.24 -6.58 -11.05
CA GLU A 200 -1.30 -7.39 -11.68
C GLU A 200 -1.94 -8.33 -10.65
N GLN A 201 -3.23 -8.64 -10.80
CA GLN A 201 -3.99 -9.44 -9.82
C GLN A 201 -3.28 -10.75 -9.49
N ARG A 202 -2.78 -11.48 -10.50
CA ARG A 202 -2.06 -12.74 -10.31
C ARG A 202 -0.79 -12.58 -9.46
N ASP A 203 -0.04 -11.50 -9.67
CA ASP A 203 1.21 -11.25 -8.96
C ASP A 203 0.92 -10.82 -7.51
N PHE A 204 -0.18 -10.08 -7.31
CA PHE A 204 -0.68 -9.76 -5.98
C PHE A 204 -1.14 -11.01 -5.21
N ASP A 205 -1.89 -11.93 -5.84
CA ASP A 205 -2.32 -13.18 -5.22
C ASP A 205 -1.13 -14.05 -4.83
N ASN A 206 -0.11 -14.11 -5.68
CA ASN A 206 1.15 -14.80 -5.39
C ASN A 206 1.90 -14.16 -4.22
N TRP A 207 1.97 -12.84 -4.19
CA TRP A 207 2.58 -12.08 -3.10
C TRP A 207 1.83 -12.30 -1.78
N LEU A 208 0.49 -12.20 -1.81
CA LEU A 208 -0.36 -12.37 -0.64
C LEU A 208 -0.29 -13.79 -0.05
N SER A 209 -0.12 -14.80 -0.90
CA SER A 209 0.06 -16.21 -0.48
C SER A 209 1.50 -16.52 0.00
N GLY A 210 2.38 -15.51 0.08
CA GLY A 210 3.80 -15.70 0.40
C GLY A 210 4.64 -16.21 -0.77
N ASN A 211 4.03 -16.44 -1.93
CA ASN A 211 4.71 -16.77 -3.17
C ASN A 211 5.13 -15.48 -3.89
N ILE A 212 6.16 -14.80 -3.41
CA ILE A 212 6.67 -13.59 -4.05
C ILE A 212 7.01 -13.88 -5.51
N SER A 213 6.18 -13.34 -6.39
CA SER A 213 6.39 -13.19 -7.85
C SER A 213 7.33 -14.22 -8.50
N GLY A 214 6.84 -15.44 -8.70
CA GLY A 214 7.56 -16.45 -9.51
C GLY A 214 8.85 -17.00 -8.92
N GLN A 215 9.28 -16.52 -7.77
CA GLN A 215 10.42 -17.08 -7.05
C GLN A 215 9.98 -18.27 -6.20
N THR A 216 10.66 -19.38 -6.36
CA THR A 216 10.51 -20.52 -5.45
C THR A 216 10.96 -20.13 -4.03
N PRO A 217 10.48 -20.81 -2.96
CA PRO A 217 11.00 -20.57 -1.60
C PRO A 217 12.54 -20.66 -1.51
N VAL A 218 13.15 -21.48 -2.37
CA VAL A 218 14.61 -21.61 -2.46
C VAL A 218 15.26 -20.33 -3.02
N GLU A 219 14.70 -19.75 -4.08
CA GLU A 219 15.21 -18.50 -4.68
C GLU A 219 15.03 -17.31 -3.75
N GLN A 220 13.89 -17.24 -3.08
CA GLN A 220 13.62 -16.25 -2.05
C GLN A 220 14.59 -16.37 -0.87
N GLY A 221 14.83 -17.60 -0.40
CA GLY A 221 15.79 -17.88 0.66
C GLY A 221 17.22 -17.52 0.24
N ARG A 222 17.59 -17.74 -1.02
CA ARG A 222 18.87 -17.31 -1.60
C ARG A 222 19.03 -15.79 -1.55
N ASP A 223 18.01 -15.04 -1.97
CA ASP A 223 18.04 -13.57 -1.96
C ASP A 223 18.17 -13.02 -0.53
N LEU A 224 17.41 -13.56 0.42
CA LEU A 224 17.53 -13.24 1.84
C LEU A 224 18.93 -13.53 2.37
N PHE A 225 19.48 -14.69 2.05
CA PHE A 225 20.79 -15.15 2.52
C PHE A 225 21.94 -14.31 1.95
N THR A 226 21.88 -13.98 0.65
CA THR A 226 22.99 -13.31 -0.06
C THR A 226 22.92 -11.80 0.04
N ASN A 227 21.74 -11.23 -0.15
CA ASN A 227 21.58 -9.78 -0.40
C ASN A 227 20.96 -9.03 0.78
N LYS A 228 19.93 -9.59 1.44
CA LYS A 228 19.14 -8.83 2.41
C LYS A 228 19.64 -8.95 3.86
N LEU A 229 20.02 -10.13 4.29
CA LEU A 229 20.41 -10.41 5.68
C LEU A 229 21.93 -10.58 5.86
N GLY A 230 22.70 -10.59 4.78
CA GLY A 230 24.15 -10.66 4.82
C GLY A 230 24.74 -11.96 5.35
N CYS A 231 23.95 -13.06 5.39
CA CYS A 231 24.40 -14.37 5.91
C CYS A 231 25.61 -14.90 5.13
N ALA A 232 25.65 -14.63 3.83
CA ALA A 232 26.73 -15.06 2.94
C ALA A 232 28.11 -14.52 3.38
N SER A 233 28.18 -13.35 4.04
CA SER A 233 29.43 -12.76 4.51
C SER A 233 30.19 -13.64 5.50
N CYS A 234 29.49 -14.51 6.23
CA CYS A 234 30.07 -15.45 7.17
C CYS A 234 30.03 -16.91 6.70
N HIS A 235 29.00 -17.28 5.90
CA HIS A 235 28.70 -18.67 5.56
C HIS A 235 29.00 -19.08 4.11
N ALA A 236 29.33 -18.15 3.20
CA ALA A 236 29.52 -18.48 1.78
C ALA A 236 30.86 -19.16 1.40
N GLY A 237 31.69 -19.45 2.38
CA GLY A 237 33.00 -20.07 2.13
C GLY A 237 34.09 -19.06 1.72
N GLY A 238 35.34 -19.46 1.81
CA GLY A 238 36.50 -18.68 1.42
C GLY A 238 37.52 -18.49 2.56
N PRO A 239 38.66 -17.77 2.31
CA PRO A 239 39.76 -17.65 3.28
C PRO A 239 39.38 -16.94 4.58
N GLN A 240 38.27 -16.25 4.62
CA GLN A 240 37.78 -15.49 5.79
C GLN A 240 36.45 -16.01 6.35
N GLN A 241 36.15 -17.29 6.11
CA GLN A 241 34.93 -17.91 6.61
C GLN A 241 34.88 -17.86 8.15
N ARG A 242 33.86 -17.19 8.69
CA ARG A 242 33.65 -16.98 10.14
C ARG A 242 32.57 -17.92 10.72
N GLY A 243 31.67 -18.43 9.87
CA GLY A 243 30.59 -19.32 10.24
C GLY A 243 30.78 -20.73 9.70
N ALA A 244 30.05 -21.68 10.26
CA ALA A 244 30.07 -23.09 9.77
C ALA A 244 29.62 -23.15 8.31
N LYS A 245 30.18 -24.10 7.55
CA LYS A 245 29.74 -24.37 6.17
C LYS A 245 28.30 -24.88 6.19
N LEU A 246 27.48 -24.37 5.30
CA LEU A 246 26.08 -24.79 5.16
C LEU A 246 25.85 -25.76 4.01
N GLU A 247 26.84 -25.91 3.13
CA GLU A 247 26.82 -26.91 2.08
C GLU A 247 26.82 -28.33 2.69
N ASN A 248 25.83 -29.13 2.31
CA ASN A 248 25.64 -30.50 2.80
C ASN A 248 25.35 -30.62 4.31
N VAL A 249 24.99 -29.53 5.00
CA VAL A 249 24.76 -29.59 6.45
C VAL A 249 23.43 -30.29 6.79
N PHE A 250 22.41 -30.16 5.94
CA PHE A 250 21.09 -30.71 6.24
C PHE A 250 21.10 -32.23 6.40
N ASN A 251 20.52 -32.71 7.51
CA ASN A 251 20.49 -34.10 7.92
C ASN A 251 21.86 -34.73 8.29
N THR A 252 22.90 -33.93 8.51
CA THR A 252 24.17 -34.42 9.08
C THR A 252 24.22 -34.22 10.59
N ASP A 253 25.14 -34.93 11.25
CA ASP A 253 25.41 -34.75 12.67
C ASP A 253 26.39 -33.59 12.85
N VAL A 254 26.04 -32.64 13.74
CA VAL A 254 26.82 -31.45 14.07
C VAL A 254 27.27 -31.53 15.52
N HIS A 255 28.57 -31.34 15.75
CA HIS A 255 29.14 -31.27 17.09
C HIS A 255 29.08 -29.86 17.64
N LEU A 256 28.51 -29.70 18.83
CA LEU A 256 28.36 -28.40 19.50
C LEU A 256 29.42 -28.22 20.56
N VAL A 257 29.72 -26.96 20.86
CA VAL A 257 30.51 -26.58 22.02
C VAL A 257 29.84 -27.14 23.29
N GLY A 258 30.60 -27.94 24.06
CA GLY A 258 30.05 -28.66 25.23
C GLY A 258 29.86 -30.17 24.98
N GLY A 259 30.23 -30.68 23.80
CA GLY A 259 30.31 -32.10 23.47
C GLY A 259 29.00 -32.75 23.03
N ALA A 260 27.90 -31.99 22.93
CA ALA A 260 26.63 -32.49 22.40
C ALA A 260 26.69 -32.68 20.87
N THR A 261 26.16 -33.77 20.37
CA THR A 261 25.95 -33.99 18.93
C THR A 261 24.47 -33.89 18.61
N VAL A 262 24.13 -33.04 17.66
CA VAL A 262 22.73 -32.80 17.23
C VAL A 262 22.60 -33.00 15.74
N LYS A 263 21.44 -33.45 15.29
CA LYS A 263 21.15 -33.57 13.88
C LYS A 263 20.74 -32.23 13.31
N ALA A 264 21.36 -31.84 12.19
CA ALA A 264 21.03 -30.57 11.51
C ALA A 264 19.72 -30.70 10.70
N ASP A 265 18.62 -30.88 11.41
CA ASP A 265 17.27 -30.90 10.86
C ASP A 265 16.70 -29.46 10.68
N GLU A 266 15.44 -29.32 10.26
CA GLU A 266 14.78 -28.04 10.10
C GLU A 266 14.73 -27.25 11.41
N GLN A 267 14.48 -27.94 12.53
CA GLN A 267 14.38 -27.29 13.84
C GLN A 267 15.74 -26.74 14.30
N TYR A 268 16.82 -27.48 14.04
CA TYR A 268 18.20 -27.04 14.29
C TYR A 268 18.50 -25.78 13.49
N ILE A 269 18.19 -25.73 12.18
CA ILE A 269 18.45 -24.58 11.31
C ILE A 269 17.65 -23.37 11.80
N ARG A 270 16.37 -23.55 12.12
CA ARG A 270 15.52 -22.48 12.67
C ARG A 270 16.08 -21.91 13.96
N ASN A 271 16.46 -22.77 14.91
CA ASN A 271 17.04 -22.34 16.17
C ASN A 271 18.38 -21.63 15.98
N SER A 272 19.22 -22.07 15.06
CA SER A 272 20.50 -21.42 14.75
C SER A 272 20.29 -20.00 14.19
N ILE A 273 19.23 -19.76 13.44
CA ILE A 273 18.88 -18.42 12.93
C ILE A 273 18.28 -17.53 14.04
N LEU A 274 17.36 -18.07 14.83
CA LEU A 274 16.61 -17.28 15.84
C LEU A 274 17.38 -17.12 17.16
N ASN A 275 18.11 -18.15 17.59
CA ASN A 275 18.84 -18.20 18.86
C ASN A 275 20.26 -18.77 18.66
N PRO A 276 21.13 -18.12 17.89
CA PRO A 276 22.42 -18.69 17.47
C PRO A 276 23.35 -19.05 18.64
N SER A 277 23.27 -18.33 19.74
CA SER A 277 24.06 -18.60 20.95
C SER A 277 23.70 -19.90 21.68
N SER A 278 22.53 -20.49 21.37
CA SER A 278 22.11 -21.77 22.01
C SER A 278 22.71 -23.00 21.36
N GLN A 279 23.26 -22.89 20.14
CA GLN A 279 23.76 -24.05 19.33
C GLN A 279 25.04 -23.65 18.60
N VAL A 280 26.09 -23.34 19.37
CA VAL A 280 27.40 -22.97 18.81
C VAL A 280 28.13 -24.21 18.33
N VAL A 281 28.49 -24.26 17.05
CA VAL A 281 29.22 -25.37 16.43
C VAL A 281 30.65 -25.38 16.95
N GLU A 282 31.19 -26.59 17.26
CA GLU A 282 32.56 -26.74 17.71
C GLU A 282 33.56 -26.18 16.69
N GLY A 283 34.54 -25.45 17.19
CA GLY A 283 35.56 -24.76 16.37
C GLY A 283 35.15 -23.40 15.85
N PHE A 284 33.92 -22.91 16.12
CA PHE A 284 33.46 -21.57 15.76
C PHE A 284 33.16 -20.73 17.01
N GLN A 285 33.26 -19.40 16.85
CA GLN A 285 32.95 -18.47 17.90
C GLN A 285 31.46 -18.06 17.85
N PRO A 286 30.81 -17.70 18.98
CA PRO A 286 29.40 -17.27 19.04
C PRO A 286 29.21 -15.83 18.54
N ILE A 287 29.56 -15.55 17.29
CA ILE A 287 29.51 -14.21 16.68
C ILE A 287 28.29 -14.01 15.76
N MET A 288 27.49 -15.05 15.53
CA MET A 288 26.30 -14.96 14.72
C MET A 288 25.25 -14.09 15.42
N PRO A 289 24.75 -13.01 14.77
CA PRO A 289 23.68 -12.19 15.36
C PRO A 289 22.36 -12.96 15.39
N THR A 290 21.49 -12.62 16.33
CA THR A 290 20.11 -13.14 16.35
C THR A 290 19.25 -12.44 15.31
N PHE A 291 18.45 -13.20 14.57
CA PHE A 291 17.44 -12.70 13.65
C PHE A 291 16.01 -12.79 14.20
N LYS A 292 15.87 -13.09 15.50
CA LYS A 292 14.56 -13.12 16.19
C LYS A 292 13.90 -11.77 16.14
N GLY A 293 12.69 -11.70 15.56
CA GLY A 293 11.94 -10.45 15.37
C GLY A 293 12.41 -9.61 14.17
N GLN A 294 13.45 -10.03 13.43
CA GLN A 294 13.93 -9.39 12.22
C GLN A 294 13.44 -10.10 10.95
N VAL A 295 13.10 -11.38 11.05
CA VAL A 295 12.56 -12.18 9.95
C VAL A 295 11.14 -12.64 10.27
N THR A 296 10.29 -12.69 9.25
CA THR A 296 8.94 -13.29 9.36
C THR A 296 9.04 -14.81 9.30
N GLU A 297 7.97 -15.54 9.64
CA GLU A 297 7.93 -16.99 9.52
C GLU A 297 8.12 -17.46 8.07
N GLU A 298 7.56 -16.73 7.10
CA GLU A 298 7.70 -17.02 5.67
C GLU A 298 9.16 -16.86 5.23
N GLN A 299 9.82 -15.78 5.65
CA GLN A 299 11.24 -15.55 5.38
C GLN A 299 12.13 -16.62 6.03
N LEU A 300 11.80 -17.02 7.25
CA LEU A 300 12.50 -18.07 7.96
C LEU A 300 12.35 -19.41 7.21
N ASN A 301 11.14 -19.75 6.77
CA ASN A 301 10.88 -20.97 5.97
C ASN A 301 11.60 -20.93 4.62
N ALA A 302 11.69 -19.76 3.98
CA ALA A 302 12.45 -19.58 2.75
C ALA A 302 13.95 -19.81 2.97
N LEU A 303 14.53 -19.25 4.05
CA LEU A 303 15.92 -19.49 4.44
C LEU A 303 16.19 -20.99 4.71
N VAL A 304 15.32 -21.64 5.45
CA VAL A 304 15.42 -23.09 5.72
C VAL A 304 15.38 -23.87 4.41
N SER A 305 14.46 -23.53 3.50
CA SER A 305 14.35 -24.18 2.18
C SER A 305 15.61 -24.00 1.35
N TYR A 306 16.20 -22.80 1.37
CA TYR A 306 17.46 -22.54 0.69
C TYR A 306 18.62 -23.35 1.29
N ILE A 307 18.78 -23.35 2.61
CA ILE A 307 19.86 -24.13 3.27
C ILE A 307 19.71 -25.62 3.00
N LYS A 308 18.48 -26.16 3.01
CA LYS A 308 18.21 -27.55 2.60
C LYS A 308 18.63 -27.81 1.17
N SER A 309 18.40 -26.89 0.24
CA SER A 309 18.76 -27.02 -1.17
C SER A 309 20.27 -27.07 -1.43
N LEU A 310 21.09 -26.63 -0.46
CA LEU A 310 22.54 -26.74 -0.52
C LEU A 310 23.04 -28.18 -0.25
N SER A 311 22.13 -29.12 0.05
CA SER A 311 22.46 -30.53 0.32
C SER A 311 21.91 -31.42 -0.82
N PRO A 312 22.71 -32.35 -1.40
CA PRO A 312 22.33 -33.15 -2.57
C PRO A 312 21.11 -34.05 -2.36
N ASN A 313 20.83 -34.44 -1.12
CA ASN A 313 19.69 -35.33 -0.77
C ASN A 313 18.35 -34.55 -0.65
N ALA A 314 18.34 -33.25 -0.79
CA ALA A 314 17.10 -32.42 -0.72
C ALA A 314 16.22 -32.61 -1.98
N ALA A 315 16.80 -32.94 -3.14
CA ALA A 315 16.07 -33.14 -4.38
C ALA A 315 15.11 -34.36 -4.33
N ALA A 316 15.45 -35.42 -3.59
CA ALA A 316 14.61 -36.61 -3.45
C ALA A 316 13.36 -36.35 -2.56
N SER A 317 13.46 -35.48 -1.56
CA SER A 317 12.32 -35.15 -0.68
C SER A 317 11.32 -34.17 -1.32
N ALA A 318 11.77 -33.30 -2.21
CA ALA A 318 10.90 -32.35 -2.91
C ALA A 318 9.99 -33.04 -3.95
N THR A 319 10.51 -34.11 -4.59
CA THR A 319 9.74 -34.91 -5.57
C THR A 319 8.66 -35.77 -4.88
N ALA A 320 8.91 -36.23 -3.67
CA ALA A 320 7.97 -37.04 -2.89
C ALA A 320 6.80 -36.18 -2.32
N ALA A 321 7.07 -34.94 -1.93
CA ALA A 321 6.02 -34.01 -1.45
C ALA A 321 5.07 -33.59 -2.57
N ASN A 322 5.59 -33.40 -3.79
CA ASN A 322 4.78 -32.98 -4.95
C ASN A 322 3.92 -34.14 -5.52
N SER A 323 4.34 -35.36 -5.37
CA SER A 323 3.56 -36.56 -5.78
C SER A 323 2.37 -36.83 -4.86
N ASN A 324 2.47 -36.53 -3.56
CA ASN A 324 1.37 -36.68 -2.60
C ASN A 324 0.29 -35.60 -2.76
N THR A 325 0.64 -34.36 -3.17
CA THR A 325 -0.34 -33.30 -3.45
C THR A 325 -1.13 -33.57 -4.74
N ALA A 326 -0.49 -34.15 -5.75
CA ALA A 326 -1.15 -34.56 -7.00
C ALA A 326 -2.09 -35.78 -6.83
N ALA A 327 -1.78 -36.70 -5.91
CA ALA A 327 -2.62 -37.85 -5.60
C ALA A 327 -3.87 -37.48 -4.80
N ASN A 328 -3.78 -36.54 -3.87
CA ASN A 328 -4.92 -36.04 -3.09
C ASN A 328 -5.91 -35.18 -3.90
N ASN A 329 -5.44 -34.44 -4.90
CA ASN A 329 -6.32 -33.69 -5.79
C ASN A 329 -7.05 -34.56 -6.82
N LYS A 330 -6.59 -35.80 -7.09
CA LYS A 330 -7.27 -36.74 -7.98
C LYS A 330 -8.36 -37.56 -7.27
N ALA A 331 -8.31 -37.65 -5.93
CA ALA A 331 -9.32 -38.34 -5.12
C ALA A 331 -10.57 -37.49 -4.82
N ALA A 332 -10.50 -36.15 -4.98
CA ALA A 332 -11.60 -35.22 -4.70
C ALA A 332 -12.53 -34.96 -5.91
N ALA A 333 -12.24 -35.50 -7.09
CA ALA A 333 -13.01 -35.28 -8.31
C ALA A 333 -13.76 -36.56 -8.76
N LYS A 334 -14.71 -37.04 -7.94
CA LYS A 334 -15.68 -38.07 -8.38
C LYS A 334 -17.08 -37.49 -8.30
N PRO A 335 -17.84 -37.37 -9.42
CA PRO A 335 -19.19 -36.82 -9.39
C PRO A 335 -20.15 -37.78 -8.72
N ALA A 336 -20.93 -37.31 -7.76
CA ALA A 336 -22.06 -38.03 -7.21
C ALA A 336 -23.18 -38.08 -8.24
N ALA A 337 -23.62 -39.30 -8.59
CA ALA A 337 -24.73 -39.56 -9.46
C ALA A 337 -26.04 -39.16 -8.76
N ASN A 338 -26.83 -38.39 -9.46
CA ASN A 338 -28.17 -37.91 -9.10
C ASN A 338 -29.20 -39.02 -9.32
N SER A 339 -29.84 -39.50 -8.26
CA SER A 339 -31.07 -40.29 -8.36
C SER A 339 -32.24 -39.42 -7.88
N GLY A 340 -33.09 -39.06 -8.83
CA GLY A 340 -34.26 -38.23 -8.59
C GLY A 340 -35.34 -38.96 -7.80
N SER A 341 -36.13 -38.19 -7.05
CA SER A 341 -37.48 -38.49 -6.68
C SER A 341 -38.27 -37.19 -6.57
N ALA A 342 -39.27 -37.06 -7.45
CA ALA A 342 -40.21 -35.96 -7.45
C ALA A 342 -41.24 -36.17 -6.32
N ALA A 343 -41.47 -35.09 -5.55
CA ALA A 343 -42.71 -34.95 -4.81
C ALA A 343 -43.14 -33.48 -4.79
N ALA A 344 -44.24 -33.23 -5.44
CA ALA A 344 -44.96 -31.95 -5.47
C ALA A 344 -45.48 -31.59 -4.08
N ASN A 345 -45.37 -30.32 -3.70
CA ASN A 345 -46.34 -29.72 -2.79
C ASN A 345 -46.54 -28.22 -3.07
N LYS A 346 -47.79 -27.84 -3.06
CA LYS A 346 -48.45 -26.62 -3.46
C LYS A 346 -48.36 -25.55 -2.35
N PRO A 347 -48.49 -24.26 -2.63
CA PRO A 347 -48.29 -23.18 -1.65
C PRO A 347 -49.55 -22.89 -0.82
N ALA A 348 -49.35 -22.57 0.45
CA ALA A 348 -50.38 -22.00 1.31
C ALA A 348 -50.07 -20.49 1.54
N ALA A 349 -51.08 -19.71 1.13
CA ALA A 349 -51.19 -18.30 1.46
C ALA A 349 -51.49 -18.11 2.96
N ASN A 350 -50.90 -17.13 3.63
CA ASN A 350 -51.49 -16.55 4.82
C ASN A 350 -51.28 -15.05 4.94
N ARG A 351 -52.37 -14.39 5.26
CA ARG A 351 -52.65 -12.96 5.36
C ARG A 351 -52.06 -12.33 6.62
N PRO A 352 -51.98 -11.01 6.68
CA PRO A 352 -51.36 -10.27 7.81
C PRO A 352 -52.39 -10.05 8.94
N ALA A 353 -51.89 -10.03 10.18
CA ALA A 353 -52.61 -9.54 11.35
C ALA A 353 -52.04 -8.23 11.80
N ALA A 354 -52.87 -7.19 11.79
CA ALA A 354 -52.67 -5.95 12.51
C ALA A 354 -52.86 -6.20 14.02
N ASN A 355 -52.07 -5.59 14.85
CA ASN A 355 -52.54 -5.14 16.15
C ASN A 355 -51.74 -3.97 16.72
N SER A 356 -52.49 -3.00 17.13
CA SER A 356 -52.43 -1.78 17.84
C SER A 356 -51.95 -1.91 19.32
N ASN A 357 -51.57 -0.73 19.86
CA ASN A 357 -51.46 -0.29 21.28
C ASN A 357 -50.10 -0.54 21.95
N LYS A 358 -49.47 0.45 22.41
CA LYS A 358 -49.66 1.73 23.16
C LYS A 358 -48.39 2.57 23.02
#